data_1316ccae454994a8ff003bc211f59062
#
_entry.id   1316ccae454994a8ff003bc211f59062
#
_cell.length_a   1.000
_cell.length_b   1.000
_cell.length_c   1.000
_cell.angle_alpha   90.00
_cell.angle_beta   90.00
_cell.angle_gamma   90.00
#
_symmetry.space_group_name_H-M   'P 1'
#
loop_
_entity.id
_entity.type
_entity.pdbx_description
1 polymer ?
#
loop_
_entity_poly.entity_id
_entity_poly.type
_entity_poly.pdbx_seq_one_letter_code
_entity_poly.pdbx_strand_id
1 'polypeptide(L)'
;MKFSVDNFEDAPFENYDLDLRQKEVDGGQISIEQIDSIRNFPNAKSLVISGLQDDTLAYFVEHYARQFEFISFWKNKKLTKLDALEKLESVEFLVFFYNTKVQKLWNMENNKKLKGLCIYNFSKLHSIDGIEKCRSLKYFAFGCEAGNADKNIYLESFKKLKETQVEYFGWWASLLDGDYKVLGETSIKQLDLNPRQFTMEELADLIACFPDSLKGKAILPYTTGAIMDKGNETVYIYPCKGVKTFIKGKDDERFKKYLEKFSQMVIANRRPCRNGGLGLCYEKYGDN
;
A
#
# COMPACT_ATOMS: atom_id res chain seq x y z
N MET A 1 10.52 -13.32 -13.28
CA MET A 1 9.07 -13.10 -13.05
C MET A 1 8.68 -11.78 -13.73
N LYS A 2 7.49 -11.68 -14.33
CA LYS A 2 7.02 -10.39 -14.87
C LYS A 2 6.22 -9.70 -13.77
N PHE A 3 6.66 -8.54 -13.31
CA PHE A 3 5.94 -7.74 -12.35
C PHE A 3 4.75 -7.04 -13.01
N SER A 4 3.65 -6.93 -12.26
CA SER A 4 2.43 -6.24 -12.67
C SER A 4 1.87 -5.45 -11.49
N VAL A 5 0.85 -4.63 -11.74
CA VAL A 5 0.16 -3.89 -10.68
C VAL A 5 -0.44 -4.81 -9.61
N ASP A 6 -0.78 -6.06 -9.99
CA ASP A 6 -1.44 -6.99 -9.09
C ASP A 6 -0.48 -7.80 -8.19
N ASN A 7 0.82 -7.82 -8.48
CA ASN A 7 1.74 -8.74 -7.80
C ASN A 7 3.10 -8.15 -7.39
N PHE A 8 3.42 -6.91 -7.74
CA PHE A 8 4.77 -6.38 -7.52
C PHE A 8 5.09 -6.14 -6.04
N GLU A 9 4.09 -5.85 -5.24
CA GLU A 9 4.22 -5.54 -3.81
C GLU A 9 4.65 -6.77 -2.99
N ASP A 10 4.07 -7.92 -3.32
CA ASP A 10 4.24 -9.17 -2.58
C ASP A 10 5.39 -10.06 -3.12
N ALA A 11 6.18 -9.55 -4.07
CA ALA A 11 7.25 -10.34 -4.67
C ALA A 11 8.33 -10.68 -3.64
N PRO A 12 8.59 -11.98 -3.37
CA PRO A 12 9.69 -12.40 -2.51
C PRO A 12 11.06 -11.92 -3.04
N PHE A 13 12.01 -11.67 -2.16
CA PHE A 13 13.32 -11.15 -2.56
C PHE A 13 14.10 -12.07 -3.49
N GLU A 14 13.89 -13.36 -3.44
CA GLU A 14 14.49 -14.35 -4.36
C GLU A 14 13.94 -14.25 -5.80
N ASN A 15 12.90 -13.49 -6.03
CA ASN A 15 12.32 -13.25 -7.36
C ASN A 15 12.96 -12.06 -8.09
N TYR A 16 13.87 -11.33 -7.44
CA TYR A 16 14.62 -10.26 -8.10
C TYR A 16 15.81 -10.82 -8.89
N ASP A 17 16.08 -10.22 -10.06
CA ASP A 17 17.21 -10.61 -10.89
C ASP A 17 18.54 -10.27 -10.21
N LEU A 18 18.56 -9.24 -9.37
CA LEU A 18 19.74 -8.79 -8.66
C LEU A 18 19.42 -8.39 -7.22
N ASP A 19 20.21 -8.90 -6.28
CA ASP A 19 20.14 -8.59 -4.85
C ASP A 19 21.43 -7.91 -4.38
N LEU A 20 21.35 -6.63 -4.05
CA LEU A 20 22.43 -5.83 -3.49
C LEU A 20 22.12 -5.40 -2.04
N ARG A 21 21.42 -6.23 -1.28
CA ARG A 21 21.20 -5.96 0.15
C ARG A 21 22.50 -6.18 0.92
N GLN A 22 22.79 -5.24 1.81
CA GLN A 22 23.89 -5.36 2.75
C GLN A 22 23.55 -6.42 3.81
N LYS A 23 24.60 -7.08 4.34
CA LYS A 23 24.42 -8.16 5.33
C LYS A 23 23.96 -7.68 6.69
N GLU A 24 24.18 -6.40 7.00
CA GLU A 24 23.79 -5.80 8.27
C GLU A 24 22.26 -5.69 8.39
N VAL A 25 21.74 -6.08 9.55
CA VAL A 25 20.30 -6.08 9.85
C VAL A 25 19.65 -4.72 9.56
N ASP A 26 20.41 -3.66 9.79
CA ASP A 26 19.97 -2.27 9.59
C ASP A 26 20.12 -1.74 8.16
N GLY A 27 20.51 -2.59 7.20
CA GLY A 27 20.66 -2.21 5.80
C GLY A 27 22.06 -1.73 5.43
N GLY A 28 22.96 -1.55 6.42
CA GLY A 28 24.38 -1.22 6.21
C GLY A 28 24.68 0.04 5.43
N GLN A 29 25.79 0.01 4.70
CA GLN A 29 26.22 1.07 3.78
C GLN A 29 26.79 0.43 2.52
N ILE A 30 26.28 0.81 1.36
CA ILE A 30 26.75 0.33 0.06
C ILE A 30 27.85 1.27 -0.48
N SER A 31 28.93 0.68 -1.04
CA SER A 31 29.99 1.45 -1.70
C SER A 31 29.70 1.64 -3.20
N ILE A 32 30.43 2.58 -3.82
CA ILE A 32 30.35 2.80 -5.28
C ILE A 32 30.78 1.53 -6.05
N GLU A 33 31.84 0.83 -5.58
CA GLU A 33 32.30 -0.41 -6.21
C GLU A 33 31.24 -1.53 -6.17
N GLN A 34 30.47 -1.61 -5.07
CA GLN A 34 29.36 -2.55 -4.97
C GLN A 34 28.21 -2.16 -5.93
N ILE A 35 27.91 -0.89 -6.08
CA ILE A 35 26.94 -0.39 -7.08
C ILE A 35 27.44 -0.69 -8.49
N ASP A 36 28.72 -0.47 -8.76
CA ASP A 36 29.36 -0.73 -10.04
C ASP A 36 29.33 -2.20 -10.46
N SER A 37 29.16 -3.13 -9.50
CA SER A 37 28.99 -4.56 -9.83
C SER A 37 27.73 -4.81 -10.68
N ILE A 38 26.77 -3.89 -10.74
CA ILE A 38 25.57 -3.97 -11.57
C ILE A 38 25.94 -4.15 -13.06
N ARG A 39 27.07 -3.60 -13.51
CA ARG A 39 27.58 -3.78 -14.90
C ARG A 39 27.76 -5.25 -15.31
N ASN A 40 27.95 -6.15 -14.34
CA ASN A 40 28.09 -7.58 -14.59
C ASN A 40 26.73 -8.27 -14.86
N PHE A 41 25.61 -7.56 -14.69
CA PHE A 41 24.25 -8.07 -14.82
C PHE A 41 23.42 -7.21 -15.80
N PRO A 42 23.86 -7.05 -17.07
CA PRO A 42 23.25 -6.09 -18.02
C PRO A 42 21.80 -6.42 -18.37
N ASN A 43 21.36 -7.66 -18.15
CA ASN A 43 20.01 -8.12 -18.46
C ASN A 43 19.06 -8.08 -17.24
N ALA A 44 19.56 -7.73 -16.04
CA ALA A 44 18.71 -7.62 -14.85
C ALA A 44 17.69 -6.51 -15.02
N LYS A 45 16.41 -6.83 -14.80
CA LYS A 45 15.28 -5.91 -14.88
C LYS A 45 14.69 -5.55 -13.52
N SER A 46 15.01 -6.34 -12.52
CA SER A 46 14.55 -6.13 -11.14
C SER A 46 15.74 -6.14 -10.17
N LEU A 47 15.67 -5.19 -9.21
CA LEU A 47 16.73 -4.98 -8.22
C LEU A 47 16.12 -4.82 -6.83
N VAL A 48 16.75 -5.47 -5.84
CA VAL A 48 16.60 -5.07 -4.44
C VAL A 48 17.95 -4.53 -3.93
N ILE A 49 17.92 -3.36 -3.28
CA ILE A 49 19.14 -2.66 -2.86
C ILE A 49 18.97 -2.04 -1.47
N SER A 50 20.00 -2.13 -0.63
CA SER A 50 20.04 -1.50 0.68
C SER A 50 21.34 -0.71 0.91
N GLY A 51 21.36 0.11 1.96
CA GLY A 51 22.56 0.82 2.38
C GLY A 51 22.89 2.09 1.60
N LEU A 52 21.99 2.56 0.74
CA LEU A 52 22.16 3.82 0.00
C LEU A 52 22.14 5.02 0.94
N GLN A 53 22.93 6.01 0.58
CA GLN A 53 22.95 7.40 1.09
C GLN A 53 22.58 8.34 -0.07
N ASP A 54 22.43 9.64 0.21
CA ASP A 54 21.95 10.60 -0.80
C ASP A 54 22.89 10.68 -2.03
N ASP A 55 24.20 10.60 -1.82
CA ASP A 55 25.22 10.60 -2.87
C ASP A 55 25.25 9.28 -3.66
N THR A 56 25.21 8.14 -2.97
CA THR A 56 25.21 6.83 -3.63
C THR A 56 23.88 6.55 -4.31
N LEU A 57 22.75 7.09 -3.84
CA LEU A 57 21.48 7.08 -4.56
C LEU A 57 21.59 7.86 -5.88
N ALA A 58 22.15 9.09 -5.81
CA ALA A 58 22.34 9.91 -7.01
C ALA A 58 23.24 9.21 -8.03
N TYR A 59 24.34 8.63 -7.58
CA TYR A 59 25.24 7.84 -8.42
C TYR A 59 24.56 6.63 -9.07
N PHE A 60 23.84 5.83 -8.28
CA PHE A 60 23.07 4.68 -8.76
C PHE A 60 22.06 5.08 -9.84
N VAL A 61 21.30 6.15 -9.59
CA VAL A 61 20.29 6.61 -10.53
C VAL A 61 20.91 7.09 -11.83
N GLU A 62 22.03 7.81 -11.78
CA GLU A 62 22.70 8.34 -12.94
C GLU A 62 23.31 7.26 -13.83
N HIS A 63 23.91 6.23 -13.22
CA HIS A 63 24.71 5.25 -13.97
C HIS A 63 24.00 3.94 -14.29
N TYR A 64 23.04 3.50 -13.46
CA TYR A 64 22.50 2.14 -13.54
C TYR A 64 21.00 2.02 -13.55
N ALA A 65 20.26 2.94 -12.95
CA ALA A 65 18.82 2.76 -12.71
C ALA A 65 17.99 2.60 -14.00
N ARG A 66 18.48 3.12 -15.15
CA ARG A 66 17.78 3.03 -16.44
C ARG A 66 17.55 1.62 -16.96
N GLN A 67 18.33 0.62 -16.50
CA GLN A 67 18.14 -0.76 -16.94
C GLN A 67 16.97 -1.45 -16.23
N PHE A 68 16.56 -0.97 -15.05
CA PHE A 68 15.55 -1.62 -14.23
C PHE A 68 14.13 -1.15 -14.54
N GLU A 69 13.21 -2.11 -14.50
CA GLU A 69 11.76 -1.90 -14.54
C GLU A 69 11.16 -1.91 -13.13
N PHE A 70 11.81 -2.63 -12.21
CA PHE A 70 11.42 -2.76 -10.81
C PHE A 70 12.62 -2.48 -9.88
N ILE A 71 12.40 -1.65 -8.84
CA ILE A 71 13.40 -1.41 -7.79
C ILE A 71 12.75 -1.48 -6.42
N SER A 72 13.32 -2.30 -5.53
CA SER A 72 12.99 -2.33 -4.11
C SER A 72 14.13 -1.69 -3.28
N PHE A 73 13.82 -0.59 -2.63
CA PHE A 73 14.71 0.10 -1.71
C PHE A 73 14.53 -0.44 -0.28
N TRP A 74 15.36 -1.41 0.11
CA TRP A 74 15.25 -2.11 1.38
C TRP A 74 16.11 -1.47 2.47
N LYS A 75 15.50 -0.97 3.56
CA LYS A 75 16.21 -0.42 4.73
C LYS A 75 17.30 0.61 4.42
N ASN A 76 17.03 1.55 3.52
CA ASN A 76 17.95 2.64 3.19
C ASN A 76 17.85 3.76 4.23
N LYS A 77 18.21 3.46 5.49
CA LYS A 77 18.03 4.33 6.67
C LYS A 77 18.82 5.63 6.63
N LYS A 78 19.86 5.73 5.80
CA LYS A 78 20.71 6.92 5.70
C LYS A 78 20.22 7.92 4.67
N LEU A 79 19.30 7.55 3.77
CA LEU A 79 18.67 8.48 2.86
C LEU A 79 17.90 9.55 3.60
N THR A 80 18.13 10.81 3.23
CA THR A 80 17.42 11.98 3.77
C THR A 80 16.51 12.63 2.74
N LYS A 81 16.75 12.39 1.44
CA LYS A 81 15.99 12.93 0.32
C LYS A 81 15.92 11.93 -0.83
N LEU A 82 14.92 12.10 -1.67
CA LEU A 82 14.63 11.24 -2.81
C LEU A 82 14.71 11.99 -4.16
N ASP A 83 15.25 13.20 -4.20
CA ASP A 83 15.23 14.07 -5.38
C ASP A 83 15.90 13.43 -6.62
N ALA A 84 16.92 12.57 -6.42
CA ALA A 84 17.58 11.86 -7.51
C ALA A 84 16.61 10.99 -8.33
N LEU A 85 15.50 10.53 -7.74
CA LEU A 85 14.51 9.68 -8.39
C LEU A 85 13.69 10.42 -9.47
N GLU A 86 13.78 11.74 -9.56
CA GLU A 86 13.21 12.52 -10.67
C GLU A 86 13.71 12.07 -12.04
N LYS A 87 14.91 11.46 -12.09
CA LYS A 87 15.55 10.96 -13.31
C LYS A 87 15.16 9.54 -13.71
N LEU A 88 14.28 8.87 -12.95
CA LEU A 88 13.84 7.51 -13.26
C LEU A 88 12.79 7.50 -14.36
N GLU A 89 13.20 7.32 -15.61
CA GLU A 89 12.31 7.31 -16.77
C GLU A 89 11.82 5.91 -17.16
N SER A 90 12.56 4.85 -16.80
CA SER A 90 12.30 3.47 -17.23
C SER A 90 11.55 2.63 -16.19
N VAL A 91 11.60 3.02 -14.93
CA VAL A 91 11.09 2.23 -13.80
C VAL A 91 9.55 2.24 -13.80
N GLU A 92 8.97 1.05 -13.70
CA GLU A 92 7.52 0.84 -13.64
C GLU A 92 7.01 0.64 -12.21
N PHE A 93 7.85 0.06 -11.33
CA PHE A 93 7.45 -0.27 -9.96
C PHE A 93 8.55 0.09 -8.97
N LEU A 94 8.16 0.78 -7.89
CA LEU A 94 9.02 1.15 -6.77
C LEU A 94 8.42 0.66 -5.46
N VAL A 95 9.22 0.00 -4.67
CA VAL A 95 8.89 -0.39 -3.29
C VAL A 95 9.93 0.20 -2.35
N PHE A 96 9.49 0.95 -1.36
CA PHE A 96 10.34 1.46 -0.28
C PHE A 96 9.97 0.79 1.03
N PHE A 97 10.98 0.24 1.69
CA PHE A 97 10.80 -0.38 2.99
C PHE A 97 11.78 0.21 4.00
N TYR A 98 11.23 0.84 5.03
CA TYR A 98 11.88 1.36 6.22
C TYR A 98 12.86 2.53 5.98
N ASN A 99 12.41 3.74 6.31
CA ASN A 99 13.22 4.93 6.42
C ASN A 99 12.68 5.85 7.51
N THR A 100 13.60 6.50 8.27
CA THR A 100 13.26 7.36 9.42
C THR A 100 13.69 8.81 9.23
N LYS A 101 14.08 9.21 8.02
CA LYS A 101 14.67 10.54 7.76
C LYS A 101 13.99 11.31 6.63
N VAL A 102 13.54 10.60 5.58
CA VAL A 102 12.86 11.21 4.44
C VAL A 102 11.55 11.85 4.91
N GLN A 103 11.35 13.11 4.54
CA GLN A 103 10.20 13.93 4.96
C GLN A 103 9.26 14.29 3.81
N LYS A 104 9.71 14.18 2.54
CA LYS A 104 8.94 14.51 1.36
C LYS A 104 9.24 13.57 0.21
N LEU A 105 8.27 13.38 -0.66
CA LEU A 105 8.46 12.73 -1.95
C LEU A 105 9.28 13.63 -2.88
N TRP A 106 9.65 13.10 -4.03
CA TRP A 106 10.32 13.81 -5.11
C TRP A 106 9.32 14.33 -6.14
N ASN A 107 9.78 15.15 -7.08
CA ASN A 107 8.96 15.55 -8.22
C ASN A 107 8.82 14.38 -9.21
N MET A 108 7.62 13.82 -9.34
CA MET A 108 7.36 12.62 -10.14
C MET A 108 6.98 12.93 -11.60
N GLU A 109 7.09 14.16 -12.05
CA GLU A 109 6.64 14.58 -13.40
C GLU A 109 7.31 13.80 -14.54
N ASN A 110 8.59 13.44 -14.37
CA ASN A 110 9.38 12.71 -15.35
C ASN A 110 9.25 11.18 -15.26
N ASN A 111 8.63 10.65 -14.19
CA ASN A 111 8.47 9.21 -14.00
C ASN A 111 7.29 8.65 -14.80
N LYS A 112 7.31 8.85 -16.13
CA LYS A 112 6.17 8.59 -17.05
C LYS A 112 5.79 7.11 -17.18
N LYS A 113 6.63 6.19 -16.72
CA LYS A 113 6.36 4.74 -16.75
C LYS A 113 5.99 4.19 -15.38
N LEU A 114 6.08 4.97 -14.31
CA LEU A 114 5.83 4.51 -12.94
C LEU A 114 4.34 4.19 -12.76
N LYS A 115 4.03 2.91 -12.63
CA LYS A 115 2.67 2.35 -12.47
C LYS A 115 2.33 2.03 -11.04
N GLY A 116 3.35 1.62 -10.23
CA GLY A 116 3.17 1.19 -8.85
C GLY A 116 4.20 1.79 -7.92
N LEU A 117 3.73 2.27 -6.75
CA LEU A 117 4.54 2.84 -5.69
C LEU A 117 4.05 2.32 -4.34
N CYS A 118 4.94 1.66 -3.60
CA CYS A 118 4.69 1.26 -2.21
C CYS A 118 5.68 1.94 -1.28
N ILE A 119 5.20 2.49 -0.17
CA ILE A 119 6.02 3.15 0.85
C ILE A 119 5.65 2.62 2.22
N TYR A 120 6.53 1.80 2.80
CA TYR A 120 6.31 1.16 4.09
C TYR A 120 7.31 1.63 5.15
N ASN A 121 6.80 1.88 6.35
CA ASN A 121 7.59 2.23 7.53
C ASN A 121 8.44 3.50 7.35
N PHE A 122 7.85 4.56 6.76
CA PHE A 122 8.45 5.89 6.65
C PHE A 122 7.91 6.82 7.74
N SER A 123 8.62 6.90 8.88
CA SER A 123 8.13 7.56 10.10
C SER A 123 8.19 9.10 10.10
N LYS A 124 8.73 9.71 9.05
CA LYS A 124 8.78 11.18 8.91
C LYS A 124 8.16 11.71 7.62
N LEU A 125 7.66 10.83 6.77
CA LEU A 125 6.94 11.20 5.57
C LEU A 125 5.45 11.33 5.90
N HIS A 126 4.94 12.54 6.00
CA HIS A 126 3.56 12.83 6.42
C HIS A 126 2.72 13.48 5.32
N SER A 127 3.34 13.85 4.19
CA SER A 127 2.67 14.36 2.99
C SER A 127 3.00 13.49 1.77
N ILE A 128 2.04 13.40 0.87
CA ILE A 128 2.20 12.78 -0.45
C ILE A 128 2.26 13.82 -1.57
N ASP A 129 2.60 15.05 -1.26
CA ASP A 129 2.80 16.11 -2.26
C ASP A 129 3.84 15.67 -3.30
N GLY A 130 3.51 15.84 -4.58
CA GLY A 130 4.30 15.37 -5.72
C GLY A 130 3.74 14.12 -6.40
N ILE A 131 2.94 13.30 -5.69
CA ILE A 131 2.31 12.11 -6.27
C ILE A 131 1.34 12.46 -7.42
N GLU A 132 0.67 13.60 -7.34
CA GLU A 132 -0.28 14.09 -8.33
C GLU A 132 0.37 14.40 -9.69
N LYS A 133 1.70 14.57 -9.73
CA LYS A 133 2.46 14.79 -10.96
C LYS A 133 2.71 13.50 -11.74
N CYS A 134 2.64 12.34 -11.10
CA CYS A 134 2.82 11.04 -11.72
C CYS A 134 1.53 10.58 -12.42
N ARG A 135 1.35 10.95 -13.70
CA ARG A 135 0.12 10.64 -14.47
C ARG A 135 -0.04 9.16 -14.82
N SER A 136 1.03 8.37 -14.73
CA SER A 136 1.02 6.93 -15.03
C SER A 136 0.70 6.07 -13.81
N LEU A 137 0.71 6.63 -12.59
CA LEU A 137 0.55 5.89 -11.35
C LEU A 137 -0.86 5.32 -11.22
N LYS A 138 -0.94 3.98 -11.08
CA LYS A 138 -2.19 3.21 -10.94
C LYS A 138 -2.33 2.58 -9.58
N TYR A 139 -1.23 2.22 -8.97
CA TYR A 139 -1.14 1.56 -7.68
C TYR A 139 -0.37 2.42 -6.69
N PHE A 140 -0.95 2.71 -5.56
CA PHE A 140 -0.28 3.37 -4.45
C PHE A 140 -0.59 2.67 -3.14
N ALA A 141 0.45 2.33 -2.37
CA ALA A 141 0.29 1.80 -1.02
C ALA A 141 1.16 2.56 -0.02
N PHE A 142 0.62 2.82 1.17
CA PHE A 142 1.32 3.53 2.22
C PHE A 142 0.98 2.96 3.60
N GLY A 143 1.98 2.81 4.46
CA GLY A 143 1.74 2.48 5.86
C GLY A 143 2.79 1.62 6.52
N CYS A 144 2.33 0.73 7.40
CA CYS A 144 3.16 -0.23 8.11
C CYS A 144 3.09 -1.60 7.44
N GLU A 145 4.20 -2.31 7.39
CA GLU A 145 4.21 -3.72 7.01
C GLU A 145 3.45 -4.54 8.07
N ALA A 146 2.74 -5.58 7.61
CA ALA A 146 2.09 -6.59 8.44
C ALA A 146 1.08 -6.08 9.48
N GLY A 147 0.44 -4.93 9.24
CA GLY A 147 -0.66 -4.45 10.08
C GLY A 147 -0.27 -3.99 11.49
N ASN A 148 1.02 -3.82 11.75
CA ASN A 148 1.50 -3.22 13.00
C ASN A 148 1.25 -1.71 12.93
N ALA A 149 0.22 -1.23 13.63
CA ALA A 149 -0.07 0.19 13.73
C ALA A 149 1.05 0.91 14.50
N ASP A 150 1.97 1.54 13.78
CA ASP A 150 2.90 2.51 14.36
C ASP A 150 2.26 3.90 14.24
N LYS A 151 1.99 4.53 15.39
CA LYS A 151 1.39 5.87 15.47
C LYS A 151 2.24 6.98 14.82
N ASN A 152 3.52 6.70 14.58
CA ASN A 152 4.41 7.62 13.88
C ASN A 152 4.30 7.52 12.35
N ILE A 153 3.58 6.50 11.84
CA ILE A 153 3.29 6.34 10.42
C ILE A 153 1.89 6.89 10.16
N TYR A 154 1.83 8.08 9.60
CA TYR A 154 0.57 8.74 9.28
C TYR A 154 0.74 9.67 8.07
N LEU A 155 -0.37 9.99 7.41
CA LEU A 155 -0.46 11.11 6.47
C LEU A 155 -1.34 12.22 7.07
N GLU A 156 -1.03 13.44 6.70
CA GLU A 156 -1.82 14.61 7.09
C GLU A 156 -3.19 14.61 6.40
N SER A 157 -3.25 14.23 5.12
CA SER A 157 -4.47 14.25 4.32
C SER A 157 -4.37 13.37 3.06
N PHE A 158 -5.55 12.91 2.58
CA PHE A 158 -5.70 12.24 1.28
C PHE A 158 -6.02 13.19 0.11
N LYS A 159 -6.15 14.50 0.34
CA LYS A 159 -6.64 15.44 -0.68
C LYS A 159 -5.87 15.37 -2.01
N LYS A 160 -4.57 15.10 -1.96
CA LYS A 160 -3.74 14.95 -3.17
C LYS A 160 -4.10 13.73 -4.02
N LEU A 161 -4.69 12.68 -3.45
CA LEU A 161 -5.13 11.52 -4.23
C LEU A 161 -6.23 11.87 -5.24
N LYS A 162 -7.03 12.92 -5.01
CA LYS A 162 -8.05 13.40 -5.96
C LYS A 162 -7.46 13.88 -7.30
N GLU A 163 -6.21 14.31 -7.27
CA GLU A 163 -5.49 14.83 -8.43
C GLU A 163 -4.74 13.72 -9.19
N THR A 164 -4.82 12.46 -8.73
CA THR A 164 -4.09 11.30 -9.27
C THR A 164 -4.98 10.43 -10.17
N GLN A 165 -4.32 9.47 -10.87
CA GLN A 165 -4.97 8.41 -11.62
C GLN A 165 -4.89 7.05 -10.89
N VAL A 166 -4.69 7.06 -9.57
CA VAL A 166 -4.57 5.86 -8.75
C VAL A 166 -5.91 5.11 -8.76
N GLU A 167 -5.85 3.83 -9.13
CA GLU A 167 -7.00 2.92 -9.19
C GLU A 167 -7.00 1.91 -8.05
N TYR A 168 -5.80 1.55 -7.56
CA TYR A 168 -5.62 0.73 -6.35
C TYR A 168 -4.98 1.57 -5.24
N PHE A 169 -5.58 1.56 -4.06
CA PHE A 169 -5.01 2.21 -2.89
C PHE A 169 -4.95 1.26 -1.70
N GLY A 170 -3.71 1.03 -1.19
CA GLY A 170 -3.44 0.28 0.03
C GLY A 170 -3.12 1.22 1.19
N TRP A 171 -3.80 1.04 2.34
CA TRP A 171 -3.67 1.92 3.49
C TRP A 171 -3.52 1.18 4.81
N TRP A 172 -2.36 1.34 5.46
CA TRP A 172 -2.05 0.72 6.76
C TRP A 172 -1.37 1.71 7.72
N ALA A 173 -1.91 2.93 7.80
CA ALA A 173 -1.40 4.00 8.63
C ALA A 173 -2.53 4.79 9.28
N SER A 174 -2.21 5.86 10.02
CA SER A 174 -3.17 6.80 10.57
C SER A 174 -3.36 8.00 9.65
N LEU A 175 -4.57 8.57 9.59
CA LEU A 175 -4.89 9.78 8.87
C LEU A 175 -5.15 10.92 9.87
N LEU A 176 -4.37 12.00 9.78
CA LEU A 176 -4.39 13.06 10.80
C LEU A 176 -5.67 13.89 10.75
N ASP A 177 -6.14 14.28 9.55
CA ASP A 177 -7.38 15.06 9.39
C ASP A 177 -8.65 14.19 9.53
N GLY A 178 -8.51 12.86 9.52
CA GLY A 178 -9.61 11.90 9.65
C GLY A 178 -10.61 11.91 8.48
N ASP A 179 -10.34 12.65 7.40
CA ASP A 179 -11.25 12.78 6.26
C ASP A 179 -11.07 11.65 5.25
N TYR A 180 -11.48 10.44 5.64
CA TYR A 180 -11.45 9.26 4.75
C TYR A 180 -12.45 9.37 3.59
N LYS A 181 -13.50 10.19 3.70
CA LYS A 181 -14.53 10.31 2.66
C LYS A 181 -14.02 10.93 1.37
N VAL A 182 -12.92 11.67 1.44
CA VAL A 182 -12.19 12.17 0.26
C VAL A 182 -11.84 11.05 -0.73
N LEU A 183 -11.61 9.82 -0.26
CA LEU A 183 -11.32 8.69 -1.13
C LEU A 183 -12.46 8.36 -2.10
N GLY A 184 -13.71 8.61 -1.74
CA GLY A 184 -14.88 8.45 -2.62
C GLY A 184 -14.92 9.43 -3.81
N GLU A 185 -14.10 10.48 -3.78
CA GLU A 185 -13.97 11.47 -4.86
C GLU A 185 -12.77 11.22 -5.78
N THR A 186 -12.11 10.08 -5.64
CA THR A 186 -10.91 9.68 -6.37
C THR A 186 -11.22 8.67 -7.48
N SER A 187 -10.19 8.29 -8.24
CA SER A 187 -10.28 7.23 -9.28
C SER A 187 -10.16 5.81 -8.71
N ILE A 188 -10.15 5.64 -7.38
CA ILE A 188 -9.92 4.35 -6.72
C ILE A 188 -11.05 3.37 -7.04
N LYS A 189 -10.66 2.19 -7.53
CA LYS A 189 -11.53 1.05 -7.86
C LYS A 189 -11.29 -0.13 -6.92
N GLN A 190 -10.12 -0.16 -6.30
CA GLN A 190 -9.75 -1.18 -5.31
C GLN A 190 -9.14 -0.50 -4.10
N LEU A 191 -9.66 -0.81 -2.90
CA LEU A 191 -9.22 -0.24 -1.64
C LEU A 191 -8.90 -1.34 -0.64
N ASP A 192 -7.67 -1.38 -0.18
CA ASP A 192 -7.24 -2.25 0.90
C ASP A 192 -6.85 -1.42 2.13
N LEU A 193 -7.47 -1.75 3.25
CA LEU A 193 -7.19 -1.10 4.54
C LEU A 193 -7.45 -2.08 5.69
N ASN A 194 -6.99 -1.71 6.89
CA ASN A 194 -7.25 -2.50 8.08
C ASN A 194 -8.60 -2.06 8.71
N PRO A 195 -9.67 -2.88 8.64
CA PRO A 195 -10.98 -2.55 9.18
C PRO A 195 -10.97 -2.33 10.70
N ARG A 196 -9.97 -2.86 11.42
CA ARG A 196 -9.81 -2.67 12.88
C ARG A 196 -9.48 -1.23 13.29
N GLN A 197 -9.12 -0.37 12.34
CA GLN A 197 -8.91 1.06 12.59
C GLN A 197 -10.22 1.84 12.68
N PHE A 198 -11.31 1.29 12.18
CA PHE A 198 -12.61 1.93 12.05
C PHE A 198 -13.66 1.28 12.96
N THR A 199 -14.59 2.07 13.47
CA THR A 199 -15.86 1.51 13.94
C THR A 199 -16.66 0.96 12.76
N MET A 200 -17.71 0.19 13.01
CA MET A 200 -18.57 -0.31 11.94
C MET A 200 -19.24 0.85 11.17
N GLU A 201 -19.63 1.87 11.88
CA GLU A 201 -20.27 3.08 11.37
C GLU A 201 -19.31 3.86 10.45
N GLU A 202 -18.08 4.13 10.91
CA GLU A 202 -17.06 4.84 10.14
C GLU A 202 -16.71 4.10 8.84
N LEU A 203 -16.55 2.78 8.90
CA LEU A 203 -16.24 1.97 7.72
C LEU A 203 -17.43 1.92 6.76
N ALA A 204 -18.65 1.77 7.27
CA ALA A 204 -19.85 1.77 6.44
C ALA A 204 -20.05 3.12 5.73
N ASP A 205 -19.79 4.24 6.42
CA ASP A 205 -19.81 5.58 5.86
C ASP A 205 -18.79 5.76 4.75
N LEU A 206 -17.56 5.26 4.96
CA LEU A 206 -16.51 5.29 3.95
C LEU A 206 -16.90 4.49 2.70
N ILE A 207 -17.32 3.23 2.88
CA ILE A 207 -17.69 2.36 1.75
C ILE A 207 -18.90 2.91 0.99
N ALA A 208 -19.85 3.56 1.68
CA ALA A 208 -21.00 4.19 1.05
C ALA A 208 -20.65 5.35 0.09
N CYS A 209 -19.44 5.92 0.20
CA CYS A 209 -18.95 6.95 -0.72
C CYS A 209 -18.49 6.39 -2.08
N PHE A 210 -18.33 5.07 -2.21
CA PHE A 210 -17.88 4.42 -3.44
C PHE A 210 -19.02 3.73 -4.19
N PRO A 211 -18.85 3.48 -5.51
CA PRO A 211 -19.79 2.68 -6.28
C PRO A 211 -19.76 1.21 -5.82
N ASP A 212 -20.83 0.46 -6.17
CA ASP A 212 -20.95 -0.99 -5.87
C ASP A 212 -19.84 -1.86 -6.49
N SER A 213 -19.16 -1.32 -7.49
CA SER A 213 -18.04 -1.97 -8.16
C SER A 213 -16.72 -1.90 -7.41
N LEU A 214 -16.66 -1.21 -6.25
CA LEU A 214 -15.45 -1.17 -5.41
C LEU A 214 -15.00 -2.59 -5.07
N LYS A 215 -13.70 -2.84 -5.23
CA LYS A 215 -13.03 -4.11 -4.87
C LYS A 215 -12.08 -3.89 -3.71
N GLY A 216 -11.50 -4.99 -3.21
CA GLY A 216 -10.45 -4.99 -2.19
C GLY A 216 -10.95 -5.38 -0.79
N LYS A 217 -10.01 -5.47 0.14
CA LYS A 217 -10.30 -5.92 1.52
C LYS A 217 -11.14 -4.92 2.32
N ALA A 218 -11.16 -3.65 1.91
CA ALA A 218 -11.96 -2.63 2.59
C ALA A 218 -13.47 -2.87 2.55
N ILE A 219 -13.97 -3.62 1.57
CA ILE A 219 -15.40 -3.99 1.51
C ILE A 219 -15.78 -5.02 2.58
N LEU A 220 -14.80 -5.65 3.24
CA LEU A 220 -15.03 -6.59 4.33
C LEU A 220 -14.82 -5.88 5.67
N PRO A 221 -15.82 -5.90 6.58
CA PRO A 221 -15.69 -5.25 7.89
C PRO A 221 -14.86 -6.08 8.89
N TYR A 222 -13.97 -6.93 8.41
CA TYR A 222 -13.13 -7.81 9.21
C TYR A 222 -11.86 -8.24 8.50
N THR A 223 -10.89 -8.73 9.29
CA THR A 223 -9.74 -9.51 8.83
C THR A 223 -9.74 -10.88 9.50
N THR A 224 -8.97 -11.82 8.98
CA THR A 224 -8.81 -13.15 9.57
C THR A 224 -7.36 -13.40 9.96
N GLY A 225 -7.16 -14.27 10.95
CA GLY A 225 -5.87 -14.82 11.31
C GLY A 225 -6.05 -16.21 11.92
N ALA A 226 -5.05 -17.07 11.76
CA ALA A 226 -5.06 -18.41 12.29
C ALA A 226 -3.98 -18.59 13.38
N ILE A 227 -4.29 -19.32 14.42
CA ILE A 227 -3.34 -19.73 15.45
C ILE A 227 -3.31 -21.25 15.50
N MET A 228 -2.11 -21.81 15.39
CA MET A 228 -1.86 -23.23 15.57
C MET A 228 -1.55 -23.51 17.04
N ASP A 229 -2.35 -24.37 17.70
CA ASP A 229 -2.08 -24.87 19.04
C ASP A 229 -2.21 -26.39 19.07
N LYS A 230 -1.12 -27.09 19.44
CA LYS A 230 -1.05 -28.55 19.56
C LYS A 230 -1.62 -29.31 18.37
N GLY A 231 -1.37 -28.80 17.15
CA GLY A 231 -1.82 -29.41 15.90
C GLY A 231 -3.27 -29.06 15.49
N ASN A 232 -3.96 -28.24 16.27
CA ASN A 232 -5.29 -27.73 15.92
C ASN A 232 -5.19 -26.28 15.44
N GLU A 233 -5.77 -25.99 14.28
CA GLU A 233 -5.90 -24.63 13.76
C GLU A 233 -7.17 -23.99 14.30
N THR A 234 -7.02 -22.80 14.90
CA THR A 234 -8.16 -21.96 15.28
C THR A 234 -8.13 -20.69 14.45
N VAL A 235 -9.16 -20.49 13.63
CA VAL A 235 -9.31 -19.28 12.82
C VAL A 235 -10.09 -18.23 13.61
N TYR A 236 -9.44 -17.07 13.77
CA TYR A 236 -10.03 -15.90 14.42
C TYR A 236 -10.46 -14.89 13.34
N ILE A 237 -11.62 -14.28 13.55
CA ILE A 237 -12.16 -13.21 12.71
C ILE A 237 -12.12 -11.93 13.56
N TYR A 238 -11.33 -10.96 13.09
CA TYR A 238 -11.11 -9.68 13.77
C TYR A 238 -11.98 -8.60 13.11
N PRO A 239 -13.10 -8.22 13.73
CA PRO A 239 -14.03 -7.21 13.19
C PRO A 239 -13.50 -5.80 13.36
N CYS A 240 -14.31 -4.83 12.96
CA CYS A 240 -14.11 -3.41 13.22
C CYS A 240 -13.86 -3.10 14.70
N LYS A 241 -13.27 -1.94 14.95
CA LYS A 241 -12.96 -1.43 16.30
C LYS A 241 -14.20 -1.45 17.20
N GLY A 242 -14.00 -1.87 18.45
CA GLY A 242 -15.07 -1.92 19.46
C GLY A 242 -15.93 -3.19 19.42
N VAL A 243 -15.74 -4.08 18.45
CA VAL A 243 -16.47 -5.35 18.35
C VAL A 243 -15.59 -6.51 18.81
N LYS A 244 -16.17 -7.42 19.57
CA LYS A 244 -15.46 -8.60 20.10
C LYS A 244 -15.12 -9.57 18.96
N THR A 245 -13.88 -10.06 18.93
CA THR A 245 -13.39 -11.10 18.00
C THR A 245 -14.33 -12.31 17.95
N PHE A 246 -14.52 -12.88 16.77
CA PHE A 246 -15.25 -14.12 16.56
C PHE A 246 -14.29 -15.29 16.35
N ILE A 247 -14.74 -16.49 16.65
CA ILE A 247 -14.03 -17.75 16.39
C ILE A 247 -14.86 -18.50 15.33
N LYS A 248 -14.23 -18.82 14.18
CA LYS A 248 -14.89 -19.58 13.10
C LYS A 248 -15.36 -20.94 13.63
N GLY A 249 -16.58 -21.32 13.28
CA GLY A 249 -17.21 -22.55 13.76
C GLY A 249 -17.90 -22.43 15.11
N LYS A 250 -17.56 -21.43 15.95
CA LYS A 250 -18.17 -21.21 17.26
C LYS A 250 -19.13 -20.02 17.29
N ASP A 251 -18.77 -18.94 16.58
CA ASP A 251 -19.49 -17.67 16.62
C ASP A 251 -20.21 -17.35 15.29
N ASP A 252 -20.41 -18.34 14.41
CA ASP A 252 -20.85 -18.12 13.03
C ASP A 252 -22.18 -17.35 12.92
N GLU A 253 -23.18 -17.71 13.74
CA GLU A 253 -24.46 -16.99 13.76
C GLU A 253 -24.32 -15.53 14.23
N ARG A 254 -23.47 -15.26 15.20
CA ARG A 254 -23.18 -13.91 15.67
C ARG A 254 -22.42 -13.13 14.62
N PHE A 255 -21.49 -13.78 13.92
CA PHE A 255 -20.74 -13.17 12.83
C PHE A 255 -21.63 -12.86 11.64
N LYS A 256 -22.55 -13.75 11.25
CA LYS A 256 -23.55 -13.52 10.20
C LYS A 256 -24.38 -12.26 10.47
N LYS A 257 -24.92 -12.13 11.69
CA LYS A 257 -25.68 -10.92 12.10
C LYS A 257 -24.83 -9.65 12.04
N TYR A 258 -23.54 -9.75 12.36
CA TYR A 258 -22.60 -8.64 12.23
C TYR A 258 -22.44 -8.19 10.78
N LEU A 259 -22.29 -9.12 9.82
CA LEU A 259 -22.20 -8.81 8.40
C LEU A 259 -23.49 -8.22 7.84
N GLU A 260 -24.64 -8.77 8.22
CA GLU A 260 -25.96 -8.25 7.82
C GLU A 260 -26.13 -6.80 8.30
N LYS A 261 -25.79 -6.52 9.56
CA LYS A 261 -25.84 -5.16 10.12
C LYS A 261 -24.94 -4.19 9.33
N PHE A 262 -23.69 -4.58 9.05
CA PHE A 262 -22.79 -3.76 8.27
C PHE A 262 -23.34 -3.46 6.87
N SER A 263 -23.82 -4.47 6.16
CA SER A 263 -24.41 -4.30 4.83
C SER A 263 -25.61 -3.34 4.84
N GLN A 264 -26.49 -3.46 5.84
CA GLN A 264 -27.63 -2.55 6.00
C GLN A 264 -27.18 -1.10 6.24
N MET A 265 -26.11 -0.89 7.03
CA MET A 265 -25.54 0.43 7.27
C MET A 265 -24.97 1.04 5.99
N VAL A 266 -24.19 0.26 5.21
CA VAL A 266 -23.66 0.74 3.92
C VAL A 266 -24.79 1.18 2.99
N ILE A 267 -25.86 0.37 2.89
CA ILE A 267 -27.03 0.69 2.06
C ILE A 267 -27.73 1.98 2.56
N ALA A 268 -27.94 2.10 3.86
CA ALA A 268 -28.61 3.26 4.47
C ALA A 268 -27.82 4.56 4.30
N ASN A 269 -26.47 4.47 4.33
CA ASN A 269 -25.58 5.64 4.22
C ASN A 269 -25.32 6.05 2.77
N ARG A 270 -25.66 5.21 1.79
CA ARG A 270 -25.58 5.60 0.38
C ARG A 270 -26.59 6.70 0.10
N ARG A 271 -26.09 7.87 -0.28
CA ARG A 271 -26.97 8.93 -0.79
C ARG A 271 -27.59 8.44 -2.09
N PRO A 272 -28.89 8.65 -2.33
CA PRO A 272 -29.49 8.33 -3.62
C PRO A 272 -28.69 9.05 -4.70
N CYS A 273 -28.09 8.27 -5.59
CA CYS A 273 -27.39 8.82 -6.76
C CYS A 273 -28.36 9.72 -7.49
N ARG A 274 -27.94 10.93 -7.85
CA ARG A 274 -28.76 11.90 -8.61
C ARG A 274 -29.20 11.40 -9.98
N ASN A 275 -28.78 10.19 -10.41
CA ASN A 275 -29.21 9.54 -11.65
C ASN A 275 -29.62 8.11 -11.30
N GLY A 276 -30.92 7.83 -11.42
CA GLY A 276 -31.61 6.61 -11.03
C GLY A 276 -30.98 5.33 -11.55
N GLY A 277 -30.80 4.38 -10.65
CA GLY A 277 -30.40 3.02 -10.90
C GLY A 277 -30.27 2.27 -9.57
N LEU A 278 -31.38 1.74 -9.05
CA LEU A 278 -31.37 0.78 -7.95
C LEU A 278 -31.02 -0.61 -8.53
N GLY A 279 -29.75 -1.02 -8.42
CA GLY A 279 -29.31 -2.38 -8.67
C GLY A 279 -28.95 -3.08 -7.36
N LEU A 280 -29.81 -3.97 -6.90
CA LEU A 280 -29.58 -4.84 -5.75
C LEU A 280 -28.60 -5.93 -6.13
N CYS A 281 -27.41 -5.98 -5.51
CA CYS A 281 -26.50 -7.12 -5.55
C CYS A 281 -26.38 -7.73 -4.16
N TYR A 282 -27.26 -8.68 -3.85
CA TYR A 282 -27.27 -9.44 -2.58
C TYR A 282 -26.32 -10.66 -2.56
N GLU A 283 -25.62 -10.98 -3.67
CA GLU A 283 -24.90 -12.26 -3.83
C GLU A 283 -23.41 -12.24 -3.43
N LYS A 284 -22.84 -11.13 -2.92
CA LYS A 284 -21.39 -11.06 -2.72
C LYS A 284 -20.85 -11.47 -1.34
N TYR A 285 -21.70 -11.84 -0.39
CA TYR A 285 -21.25 -12.07 0.99
C TYR A 285 -21.35 -13.52 1.48
N GLY A 286 -21.56 -14.49 0.60
CA GLY A 286 -21.94 -15.84 0.99
C GLY A 286 -20.98 -17.00 0.74
N ASP A 287 -20.02 -16.90 -0.18
CA ASP A 287 -19.16 -18.05 -0.53
C ASP A 287 -17.71 -17.61 -0.76
N ASN A 288 -16.89 -17.72 0.29
CA ASN A 288 -15.44 -17.94 0.23
C ASN A 288 -14.94 -18.49 1.56
#